data_f39df2cf46cefa7787290bc3efef3837
#
_entry.id   f39df2cf46cefa7787290bc3efef3837
#
_cell.length_a   1.000
_cell.length_b   1.000
_cell.length_c   1.000
_cell.angle_alpha   90.00
_cell.angle_beta   90.00
_cell.angle_gamma   90.00
#
_symmetry.space_group_name_H-M   'P 1'
#
loop_
_entity.id
_entity.type
_entity.pdbx_description
1 polymer ?
#
loop_
_entity_poly.entity_id
_entity_poly.type
_entity_poly.pdbx_seq_one_letter_code
_entity_poly.pdbx_strand_id
1 'polypeptide(L)'
;KINCGFLLKTLFLIFFTFKNSFSFEINEVAEGFFVHFGQQEDSNVSNNGDIANIGFIVGSKSIAVIDTGGTPEIGKRLLKKIKETSNLPISHIIITHSHPDHFFGTEALVNKKVTIIGHEKLERALITNFEFYKNLQFNLIKQESIKKARLILPNQKVKIGKTKTINIGNREIEIKAWKSGHTDNDLSIYDKKTRFFWSENIFIERIPSIRASIKGWKSNLDETLKMDIDTIIPGHGPLKKKNQAIQPMMNYFDRLIKEVRKFHKSGKTLKDAQNLAAPKNKERWLLFDSYHSSNVTKTFTELEWE
;
A
#
# COMPACT_ATOMS: atom_id res chain seq x y z
N LYS A 1 48.34 59.87 23.34
CA LYS A 1 46.91 59.60 23.18
C LYS A 1 46.81 58.51 22.10
N ILE A 2 46.54 57.25 22.54
CA ILE A 2 46.38 56.10 21.68
C ILE A 2 44.91 55.80 21.66
N ASN A 3 44.31 55.90 20.47
CA ASN A 3 42.90 55.52 20.24
C ASN A 3 42.89 54.06 19.81
N CYS A 4 42.30 53.19 20.65
CA CYS A 4 42.08 51.80 20.41
C CYS A 4 40.65 51.62 19.84
N GLY A 5 40.53 51.47 18.53
CA GLY A 5 39.25 51.16 17.88
C GLY A 5 38.95 49.67 17.95
N PHE A 6 37.91 49.32 18.71
CA PHE A 6 37.37 47.95 18.83
C PHE A 6 36.54 47.60 17.57
N LEU A 7 37.07 46.74 16.72
CA LEU A 7 36.34 46.22 15.56
C LEU A 7 35.50 44.97 16.02
N LEU A 8 34.22 45.20 16.16
CA LEU A 8 33.26 44.11 16.46
C LEU A 8 33.01 43.30 15.16
N LYS A 9 33.62 42.13 15.02
CA LYS A 9 33.31 41.18 13.94
C LYS A 9 32.05 40.43 14.28
N THR A 10 30.95 40.82 13.64
CA THR A 10 29.70 40.08 13.74
C THR A 10 29.83 38.80 12.89
N LEU A 11 29.89 37.65 13.56
CA LEU A 11 29.91 36.35 12.93
C LEU A 11 28.47 35.95 12.56
N PHE A 12 28.11 36.02 11.29
CA PHE A 12 26.83 35.50 10.79
C PHE A 12 26.93 33.98 10.72
N LEU A 13 26.33 33.27 11.68
CA LEU A 13 26.12 31.82 11.60
C LEU A 13 24.95 31.55 10.62
N ILE A 14 25.29 31.15 9.42
CA ILE A 14 24.28 30.64 8.46
C ILE A 14 23.94 29.21 8.88
N PHE A 15 22.81 29.05 9.54
CA PHE A 15 22.23 27.72 9.76
C PHE A 15 21.71 27.16 8.43
N PHE A 16 22.50 26.29 7.80
CA PHE A 16 22.01 25.42 6.75
C PHE A 16 21.13 24.37 7.39
N THR A 17 19.83 24.60 7.39
CA THR A 17 18.86 23.52 7.66
C THR A 17 18.89 22.57 6.46
N PHE A 18 19.61 21.46 6.57
CA PHE A 18 19.45 20.34 5.68
C PHE A 18 18.02 19.81 5.87
N LYS A 19 17.09 20.24 5.03
CA LYS A 19 15.86 19.49 4.82
C LYS A 19 16.30 18.16 4.20
N ASN A 20 16.29 17.08 4.97
CA ASN A 20 16.33 15.73 4.40
C ASN A 20 15.11 15.59 3.49
N SER A 21 15.25 15.93 2.23
CA SER A 21 14.28 15.62 1.22
C SER A 21 14.52 14.15 0.87
N PHE A 22 13.68 13.26 1.40
CA PHE A 22 13.64 11.90 0.89
C PHE A 22 13.45 11.97 -0.62
N SER A 23 14.38 11.40 -1.36
CA SER A 23 14.31 11.31 -2.80
C SER A 23 13.17 10.36 -3.16
N PHE A 24 12.19 10.83 -3.93
CA PHE A 24 11.13 9.99 -4.47
C PHE A 24 11.67 9.28 -5.71
N GLU A 25 12.25 8.10 -5.49
CA GLU A 25 12.86 7.31 -6.56
C GLU A 25 11.84 6.39 -7.21
N ILE A 26 11.94 6.22 -8.52
CA ILE A 26 11.19 5.23 -9.30
C ILE A 26 12.21 4.29 -9.93
N ASN A 27 12.01 3.00 -9.73
CA ASN A 27 12.88 1.95 -10.27
C ASN A 27 12.16 1.18 -11.37
N GLU A 28 12.80 0.99 -12.51
CA GLU A 28 12.35 0.02 -13.50
C GLU A 28 12.74 -1.39 -13.01
N VAL A 29 11.76 -2.16 -12.57
CA VAL A 29 11.97 -3.49 -11.96
C VAL A 29 11.84 -4.63 -12.97
N ALA A 30 11.19 -4.36 -14.08
CA ALA A 30 11.09 -5.19 -15.27
C ALA A 30 10.77 -4.29 -16.47
N GLU A 31 10.91 -4.77 -17.70
CA GLU A 31 10.66 -3.99 -18.91
C GLU A 31 9.34 -3.21 -18.84
N GLY A 32 9.41 -1.89 -18.78
CA GLY A 32 8.29 -0.97 -18.71
C GLY A 32 7.48 -1.05 -17.40
N PHE A 33 8.00 -1.68 -16.36
CA PHE A 33 7.36 -1.81 -15.06
C PHE A 33 8.13 -0.99 -14.02
N PHE A 34 7.55 0.12 -13.58
CA PHE A 34 8.18 1.12 -12.72
C PHE A 34 7.56 1.15 -11.34
N VAL A 35 8.36 1.06 -10.29
CA VAL A 35 7.90 1.00 -8.89
C VAL A 35 8.66 2.01 -8.03
N HIS A 36 7.91 2.75 -7.24
CA HIS A 36 8.38 3.46 -6.06
C HIS A 36 8.13 2.59 -4.83
N PHE A 37 9.14 2.40 -4.01
CA PHE A 37 9.04 1.65 -2.77
C PHE A 37 8.86 2.62 -1.61
N GLY A 38 7.69 2.56 -0.96
CA GLY A 38 7.41 3.34 0.23
C GLY A 38 8.21 2.88 1.45
N GLN A 39 8.25 3.71 2.48
CA GLN A 39 8.93 3.40 3.72
C GLN A 39 8.14 2.39 4.54
N GLN A 40 8.81 1.44 5.15
CA GLN A 40 8.17 0.40 5.96
C GLN A 40 7.88 0.88 7.39
N GLU A 41 7.13 1.97 7.48
CA GLU A 41 6.72 2.65 8.70
C GLU A 41 5.21 2.94 8.68
N ASP A 42 4.66 3.40 9.80
CA ASP A 42 3.36 4.05 9.81
C ASP A 42 3.48 5.50 9.33
N SER A 43 2.41 6.05 8.76
CA SER A 43 2.39 7.44 8.29
C SER A 43 2.74 8.41 9.40
N ASN A 44 3.65 9.34 9.14
CA ASN A 44 4.08 10.37 10.06
C ASN A 44 4.57 11.62 9.32
N VAL A 45 4.97 12.65 10.09
CA VAL A 45 5.46 13.92 9.54
C VAL A 45 6.74 13.73 8.71
N SER A 46 7.65 12.84 9.12
CA SER A 46 8.95 12.68 8.47
C SER A 46 8.85 11.95 7.12
N ASN A 47 8.02 10.91 7.02
CA ASN A 47 7.80 10.18 5.77
C ASN A 47 6.71 10.77 4.89
N ASN A 48 5.98 11.80 5.35
CA ASN A 48 4.91 12.46 4.58
C ASN A 48 3.82 11.51 4.07
N GLY A 49 3.60 10.36 4.74
CA GLY A 49 2.67 9.32 4.30
C GLY A 49 3.15 8.49 3.10
N ASP A 50 4.46 8.52 2.80
CA ASP A 50 5.10 7.74 1.75
C ASP A 50 5.46 6.35 2.27
N ILE A 51 4.46 5.50 2.43
CA ILE A 51 4.58 4.18 3.07
C ILE A 51 4.14 3.01 2.20
N ALA A 52 3.45 3.26 1.08
CA ALA A 52 2.99 2.23 0.16
C ALA A 52 3.88 2.13 -1.09
N ASN A 53 3.97 0.94 -1.65
CA ASN A 53 4.52 0.78 -2.98
C ASN A 53 3.50 1.27 -4.01
N ILE A 54 3.92 2.16 -4.90
CA ILE A 54 3.09 2.72 -5.97
C ILE A 54 3.89 2.76 -7.26
N GLY A 55 3.23 2.84 -8.41
CA GLY A 55 3.99 2.91 -9.66
C GLY A 55 3.15 2.88 -10.91
N PHE A 56 3.75 2.44 -12.01
CA PHE A 56 3.09 2.43 -13.30
C PHE A 56 3.70 1.44 -14.28
N ILE A 57 2.89 1.04 -15.25
CA ILE A 57 3.27 0.15 -16.34
C ILE A 57 3.17 0.92 -17.65
N VAL A 58 4.24 0.91 -18.45
CA VAL A 58 4.30 1.55 -19.75
C VAL A 58 4.06 0.53 -20.84
N GLY A 59 3.03 0.76 -21.66
CA GLY A 59 2.78 0.03 -22.90
C GLY A 59 3.28 0.80 -24.12
N SER A 60 2.92 0.36 -25.32
CA SER A 60 3.28 1.10 -26.54
C SER A 60 2.32 2.24 -26.90
N LYS A 61 1.15 2.33 -26.24
CA LYS A 61 0.14 3.37 -26.53
C LYS A 61 -0.20 4.24 -25.33
N SER A 62 -0.08 3.71 -24.12
CA SER A 62 -0.49 4.41 -22.91
C SER A 62 0.14 3.80 -21.66
N ILE A 63 -0.13 4.44 -20.52
CA ILE A 63 0.36 4.10 -19.20
C ILE A 63 -0.82 3.69 -18.31
N ALA A 64 -0.63 2.61 -17.54
CA ALA A 64 -1.49 2.24 -16.43
C ALA A 64 -0.78 2.53 -15.11
N VAL A 65 -1.38 3.35 -14.25
CA VAL A 65 -0.87 3.69 -12.92
C VAL A 65 -1.47 2.74 -11.90
N ILE A 66 -0.68 2.27 -10.94
CA ILE A 66 -1.10 1.40 -9.85
C ILE A 66 -0.89 2.16 -8.55
N ASP A 67 -1.99 2.47 -7.88
CA ASP A 67 -2.09 3.33 -6.72
C ASP A 67 -1.45 4.72 -6.90
N THR A 68 -1.67 5.60 -5.95
CA THR A 68 -1.34 7.01 -6.15
C THR A 68 -0.68 7.67 -4.93
N GLY A 69 -0.50 6.90 -3.86
CA GLY A 69 0.16 7.34 -2.64
C GLY A 69 -0.74 7.99 -1.60
N GLY A 70 -0.18 8.17 -0.42
CA GLY A 70 -0.90 8.54 0.81
C GLY A 70 -1.20 10.03 0.96
N THR A 71 -0.74 10.88 0.05
CA THR A 71 -0.99 12.33 0.08
C THR A 71 -1.10 12.91 -1.33
N PRO A 72 -1.77 14.07 -1.51
CA PRO A 72 -1.76 14.80 -2.76
C PRO A 72 -0.35 15.11 -3.29
N GLU A 73 0.60 15.35 -2.39
CA GLU A 73 1.98 15.65 -2.77
C GLU A 73 2.71 14.43 -3.35
N ILE A 74 2.47 13.23 -2.80
CA ILE A 74 3.01 11.97 -3.36
C ILE A 74 2.44 11.74 -4.75
N GLY A 75 1.13 11.96 -4.95
CA GLY A 75 0.52 11.87 -6.28
C GLY A 75 1.15 12.82 -7.31
N LYS A 76 1.48 14.06 -6.91
CA LYS A 76 2.19 15.01 -7.78
C LYS A 76 3.60 14.54 -8.11
N ARG A 77 4.33 13.97 -7.13
CA ARG A 77 5.67 13.41 -7.35
C ARG A 77 5.62 12.22 -8.32
N LEU A 78 4.64 11.33 -8.14
CA LEU A 78 4.41 10.21 -9.06
C LEU A 78 4.12 10.72 -10.48
N LEU A 79 3.21 11.69 -10.65
CA LEU A 79 2.92 12.29 -11.96
C LEU A 79 4.17 12.90 -12.60
N LYS A 80 5.01 13.57 -11.81
CA LYS A 80 6.29 14.13 -12.31
C LYS A 80 7.19 13.02 -12.83
N LYS A 81 7.35 11.93 -12.07
CA LYS A 81 8.19 10.79 -12.47
C LYS A 81 7.65 10.07 -13.72
N ILE A 82 6.32 9.92 -13.84
CA ILE A 82 5.70 9.39 -15.07
C ILE A 82 6.08 10.24 -16.29
N LYS A 83 5.97 11.57 -16.17
CA LYS A 83 6.32 12.50 -17.27
C LYS A 83 7.81 12.53 -17.60
N GLU A 84 8.68 12.31 -16.62
CA GLU A 84 10.12 12.16 -16.83
C GLU A 84 10.47 10.85 -17.56
N THR A 85 9.66 9.80 -17.35
CA THR A 85 9.87 8.46 -17.92
C THR A 85 9.28 8.31 -19.32
N SER A 86 8.09 8.89 -19.58
CA SER A 86 7.37 8.69 -20.85
C SER A 86 6.43 9.84 -21.19
N ASN A 87 6.34 10.14 -22.49
CA ASN A 87 5.39 11.12 -23.05
C ASN A 87 4.01 10.51 -23.36
N LEU A 88 3.83 9.20 -23.14
CA LEU A 88 2.55 8.52 -23.39
C LEU A 88 1.47 8.99 -22.41
N PRO A 89 0.20 9.01 -22.83
CA PRO A 89 -0.90 9.41 -21.96
C PRO A 89 -1.17 8.34 -20.88
N ILE A 90 -1.51 8.79 -19.69
CA ILE A 90 -2.13 7.93 -18.67
C ILE A 90 -3.54 7.59 -19.15
N SER A 91 -3.82 6.31 -19.38
CA SER A 91 -5.14 5.81 -19.76
C SER A 91 -5.92 5.20 -18.61
N HIS A 92 -5.22 4.59 -17.67
CA HIS A 92 -5.83 3.90 -16.53
C HIS A 92 -5.12 4.27 -15.22
N ILE A 93 -5.92 4.38 -14.16
CA ILE A 93 -5.46 4.37 -12.77
C ILE A 93 -6.17 3.20 -12.11
N ILE A 94 -5.43 2.31 -11.48
CA ILE A 94 -5.95 1.15 -10.77
C ILE A 94 -5.74 1.43 -9.29
N ILE A 95 -6.84 1.57 -8.53
CA ILE A 95 -6.80 1.70 -7.07
C ILE A 95 -7.03 0.32 -6.47
N THR A 96 -6.00 -0.20 -5.82
CA THR A 96 -5.97 -1.59 -5.36
C THR A 96 -6.93 -1.85 -4.22
N HIS A 97 -7.08 -0.88 -3.30
CA HIS A 97 -8.04 -0.95 -2.19
C HIS A 97 -8.23 0.42 -1.51
N SER A 98 -9.03 0.47 -0.44
CA SER A 98 -9.50 1.71 0.19
C SER A 98 -8.62 2.27 1.31
N HIS A 99 -7.39 1.78 1.52
CA HIS A 99 -6.52 2.40 2.51
C HIS A 99 -5.89 3.70 2.00
N PRO A 100 -5.70 4.68 2.90
CA PRO A 100 -5.37 6.06 2.48
C PRO A 100 -4.03 6.17 1.76
N ASP A 101 -3.05 5.36 2.11
CA ASP A 101 -1.72 5.35 1.51
C ASP A 101 -1.70 4.90 0.03
N HIS A 102 -2.85 4.46 -0.52
CA HIS A 102 -3.00 4.00 -1.90
C HIS A 102 -3.76 4.96 -2.82
N PHE A 103 -4.63 5.84 -2.29
CA PHE A 103 -5.54 6.61 -3.15
C PHE A 103 -5.52 8.13 -2.98
N PHE A 104 -4.93 8.71 -1.93
CA PHE A 104 -5.00 10.16 -1.67
C PHE A 104 -4.33 11.03 -2.73
N GLY A 105 -3.39 10.47 -3.50
CA GLY A 105 -2.74 11.16 -4.61
C GLY A 105 -3.53 11.18 -5.92
N THR A 106 -4.67 10.51 -6.01
CA THR A 106 -5.40 10.26 -7.28
C THR A 106 -5.75 11.55 -8.02
N GLU A 107 -6.14 12.60 -7.30
CA GLU A 107 -6.51 13.89 -7.90
C GLU A 107 -5.42 14.47 -8.81
N ALA A 108 -4.14 14.26 -8.48
CA ALA A 108 -3.02 14.78 -9.26
C ALA A 108 -2.87 14.13 -10.65
N LEU A 109 -3.40 12.91 -10.82
CA LEU A 109 -3.22 12.10 -12.02
C LEU A 109 -4.46 12.07 -12.93
N VAL A 110 -5.63 12.50 -12.44
CA VAL A 110 -6.88 12.39 -13.21
C VAL A 110 -7.00 13.49 -14.26
N ASN A 111 -7.58 13.10 -15.39
CA ASN A 111 -8.12 13.99 -16.42
C ASN A 111 -9.37 13.35 -17.02
N LYS A 112 -10.07 14.05 -17.92
CA LYS A 112 -11.35 13.60 -18.51
C LYS A 112 -11.27 12.28 -19.29
N LYS A 113 -10.08 11.82 -19.65
CA LYS A 113 -9.86 10.62 -20.49
C LYS A 113 -9.38 9.42 -19.69
N VAL A 114 -9.07 9.58 -18.40
CA VAL A 114 -8.54 8.51 -17.56
C VAL A 114 -9.67 7.62 -17.04
N THR A 115 -9.51 6.33 -17.21
CA THR A 115 -10.36 5.31 -16.58
C THR A 115 -9.79 4.94 -15.22
N ILE A 116 -10.60 5.07 -14.17
CA ILE A 116 -10.22 4.70 -12.81
C ILE A 116 -10.89 3.38 -12.47
N ILE A 117 -10.06 2.35 -12.29
CA ILE A 117 -10.52 0.99 -12.03
C ILE A 117 -10.42 0.69 -10.55
N GLY A 118 -11.49 0.13 -9.98
CA GLY A 118 -11.55 -0.33 -8.61
C GLY A 118 -12.35 -1.61 -8.45
N HIS A 119 -12.19 -2.27 -7.33
CA HIS A 119 -13.05 -3.36 -6.91
C HIS A 119 -14.51 -2.88 -6.81
N GLU A 120 -15.52 -3.73 -7.07
CA GLU A 120 -16.92 -3.30 -7.05
C GLU A 120 -17.40 -2.69 -5.73
N LYS A 121 -16.73 -3.01 -4.61
CA LYS A 121 -17.01 -2.44 -3.29
C LYS A 121 -16.17 -1.19 -2.95
N LEU A 122 -15.17 -0.85 -3.78
CA LEU A 122 -14.24 0.22 -3.48
C LEU A 122 -14.95 1.58 -3.33
N GLU A 123 -15.87 1.89 -4.24
CA GLU A 123 -16.61 3.17 -4.21
C GLU A 123 -17.31 3.38 -2.86
N ARG A 124 -18.05 2.36 -2.39
CA ARG A 124 -18.72 2.41 -1.08
C ARG A 124 -17.71 2.61 0.06
N ALA A 125 -16.60 1.86 0.05
CA ALA A 125 -15.58 1.96 1.08
C ALA A 125 -14.93 3.35 1.13
N LEU A 126 -14.65 3.94 -0.04
CA LEU A 126 -14.09 5.29 -0.15
C LEU A 126 -15.09 6.35 0.35
N ILE A 127 -16.34 6.32 -0.08
CA ILE A 127 -17.36 7.27 0.36
C ILE A 127 -17.55 7.22 1.88
N THR A 128 -17.60 6.00 2.44
CA THR A 128 -17.82 5.82 3.88
C THR A 128 -16.66 6.32 4.73
N ASN A 129 -15.41 6.13 4.27
CA ASN A 129 -14.23 6.34 5.12
C ASN A 129 -13.41 7.58 4.76
N PHE A 130 -13.72 8.30 3.68
CA PHE A 130 -12.86 9.38 3.17
C PHE A 130 -12.59 10.47 4.21
N GLU A 131 -13.63 11.02 4.84
CA GLU A 131 -13.46 12.10 5.82
C GLU A 131 -12.72 11.62 7.07
N PHE A 132 -12.96 10.38 7.51
CA PHE A 132 -12.21 9.77 8.59
C PHE A 132 -10.71 9.67 8.23
N TYR A 133 -10.38 9.12 7.06
CA TYR A 133 -9.01 8.99 6.61
C TYR A 133 -8.33 10.33 6.36
N LYS A 134 -9.06 11.32 5.84
CA LYS A 134 -8.55 12.68 5.65
C LYS A 134 -8.11 13.30 6.97
N ASN A 135 -8.95 13.20 7.99
CA ASN A 135 -8.64 13.70 9.33
C ASN A 135 -7.47 12.92 9.97
N LEU A 136 -7.46 11.59 9.84
CA LEU A 136 -6.39 10.74 10.35
C LEU A 136 -5.05 11.10 9.70
N GLN A 137 -4.97 11.12 8.37
CA GLN A 137 -3.76 11.47 7.62
C GLN A 137 -3.27 12.88 7.96
N PHE A 138 -4.19 13.85 8.04
CA PHE A 138 -3.82 15.20 8.48
C PHE A 138 -3.21 15.20 9.89
N ASN A 139 -3.80 14.46 10.82
CA ASN A 139 -3.29 14.39 12.20
C ASN A 139 -1.92 13.71 12.30
N LEU A 140 -1.64 12.75 11.45
CA LEU A 140 -0.36 12.03 11.41
C LEU A 140 0.73 12.80 10.67
N ILE A 141 0.38 13.43 9.53
CA ILE A 141 1.34 13.98 8.55
C ILE A 141 1.47 15.50 8.65
N LYS A 142 0.41 16.21 9.10
CA LYS A 142 0.36 17.68 9.26
C LYS A 142 0.54 18.48 7.96
N GLN A 143 0.17 17.93 6.80
CA GLN A 143 0.20 18.63 5.52
C GLN A 143 -1.17 19.26 5.20
N GLU A 144 -1.20 20.58 4.95
CA GLU A 144 -2.43 21.31 4.63
C GLU A 144 -3.10 20.87 3.31
N SER A 145 -2.34 20.31 2.37
CA SER A 145 -2.88 19.74 1.12
C SER A 145 -3.86 18.59 1.39
N ILE A 146 -3.68 17.84 2.47
CA ILE A 146 -4.58 16.73 2.86
C ILE A 146 -5.98 17.24 3.17
N LYS A 147 -6.11 18.38 3.87
CA LYS A 147 -7.42 19.00 4.16
C LYS A 147 -8.18 19.39 2.89
N LYS A 148 -7.44 19.73 1.83
CA LYS A 148 -7.98 20.15 0.54
C LYS A 148 -8.17 18.99 -0.45
N ALA A 149 -7.73 17.77 -0.09
CA ALA A 149 -7.85 16.59 -0.94
C ALA A 149 -9.32 16.31 -1.27
N ARG A 150 -9.58 16.00 -2.53
CA ARG A 150 -10.89 15.63 -3.04
C ARG A 150 -10.99 14.14 -3.23
N LEU A 151 -12.15 13.59 -2.91
CA LEU A 151 -12.46 12.20 -3.18
C LEU A 151 -12.62 11.99 -4.69
N ILE A 152 -11.81 11.11 -5.25
CA ILE A 152 -11.93 10.66 -6.63
C ILE A 152 -12.41 9.22 -6.62
N LEU A 153 -13.53 8.96 -7.27
CA LEU A 153 -14.17 7.65 -7.27
C LEU A 153 -13.80 6.84 -8.52
N PRO A 154 -13.78 5.50 -8.44
CA PRO A 154 -13.62 4.65 -9.61
C PRO A 154 -14.83 4.81 -10.55
N ASN A 155 -14.56 4.91 -11.86
CA ASN A 155 -15.59 4.95 -12.90
C ASN A 155 -15.72 3.60 -13.63
N GLN A 156 -14.88 2.63 -13.28
CA GLN A 156 -14.95 1.26 -13.76
C GLN A 156 -14.72 0.26 -12.62
N LYS A 157 -15.60 -0.75 -12.52
CA LYS A 157 -15.60 -1.73 -11.43
C LYS A 157 -15.22 -3.12 -11.92
N VAL A 158 -14.44 -3.84 -11.12
CA VAL A 158 -14.17 -5.27 -11.28
C VAL A 158 -14.99 -6.03 -10.25
N LYS A 159 -15.83 -6.98 -10.72
CA LYS A 159 -16.70 -7.79 -9.84
C LYS A 159 -15.88 -8.82 -9.05
N ILE A 160 -16.30 -9.12 -7.83
CA ILE A 160 -15.68 -10.11 -6.95
C ILE A 160 -15.47 -11.44 -7.69
N GLY A 161 -14.25 -11.97 -7.56
CA GLY A 161 -13.85 -13.24 -8.17
C GLY A 161 -13.70 -13.18 -9.69
N LYS A 162 -13.81 -11.99 -10.32
CA LYS A 162 -13.60 -11.80 -11.74
C LYS A 162 -12.28 -11.13 -12.04
N THR A 163 -11.78 -11.37 -13.23
CA THR A 163 -10.60 -10.72 -13.82
C THR A 163 -11.05 -9.84 -14.98
N LYS A 164 -10.52 -8.64 -15.03
CA LYS A 164 -10.65 -7.70 -16.13
C LYS A 164 -9.29 -7.54 -16.80
N THR A 165 -9.25 -7.66 -18.12
CA THR A 165 -8.05 -7.36 -18.90
C THR A 165 -8.15 -5.97 -19.51
N ILE A 166 -7.06 -5.19 -19.42
CA ILE A 166 -6.87 -3.94 -20.15
C ILE A 166 -5.68 -4.10 -21.10
N ASN A 167 -5.72 -3.39 -22.23
CA ASN A 167 -4.61 -3.36 -23.19
C ASN A 167 -4.07 -1.93 -23.29
N ILE A 168 -2.80 -1.74 -22.94
CA ILE A 168 -2.11 -0.43 -22.96
C ILE A 168 -1.18 -0.28 -24.19
N GLY A 169 -1.42 -1.09 -25.21
CA GLY A 169 -0.63 -1.15 -26.44
C GLY A 169 0.41 -2.28 -26.39
N ASN A 170 0.13 -3.37 -27.11
CA ASN A 170 0.95 -4.60 -27.15
C ASN A 170 1.29 -5.17 -25.76
N ARG A 171 0.49 -4.82 -24.75
CA ARG A 171 0.67 -5.27 -23.37
C ARG A 171 -0.69 -5.40 -22.70
N GLU A 172 -1.01 -6.61 -22.32
CA GLU A 172 -2.23 -6.95 -21.58
C GLU A 172 -1.95 -7.07 -20.09
N ILE A 173 -2.75 -6.37 -19.31
CA ILE A 173 -2.69 -6.36 -17.86
C ILE A 173 -3.98 -6.93 -17.33
N GLU A 174 -3.89 -7.98 -16.53
CA GLU A 174 -5.03 -8.58 -15.84
C GLU A 174 -5.21 -7.97 -14.45
N ILE A 175 -6.43 -7.56 -14.15
CA ILE A 175 -6.82 -6.96 -12.86
C ILE A 175 -7.86 -7.88 -12.24
N LYS A 176 -7.52 -8.52 -11.12
CA LYS A 176 -8.39 -9.47 -10.43
C LYS A 176 -8.96 -8.86 -9.16
N ALA A 177 -10.28 -8.98 -8.99
CA ALA A 177 -10.96 -8.63 -7.74
C ALA A 177 -11.09 -9.86 -6.84
N TRP A 178 -10.56 -9.75 -5.63
CA TRP A 178 -10.52 -10.82 -4.65
C TRP A 178 -11.77 -10.82 -3.75
N LYS A 179 -12.03 -11.97 -3.13
CA LYS A 179 -12.92 -12.05 -1.97
C LYS A 179 -12.26 -11.35 -0.78
N SER A 180 -13.06 -11.07 0.28
CA SER A 180 -12.54 -10.42 1.49
C SER A 180 -11.27 -11.08 2.01
N GLY A 181 -10.24 -10.28 2.23
CA GLY A 181 -8.94 -10.71 2.70
C GLY A 181 -8.32 -9.64 3.59
N HIS A 182 -7.35 -8.87 3.08
CA HIS A 182 -6.80 -7.70 3.75
C HIS A 182 -7.91 -6.67 4.01
N THR A 183 -8.65 -6.31 2.97
CA THR A 183 -9.91 -5.57 3.07
C THR A 183 -11.04 -6.36 2.37
N ASP A 184 -12.21 -5.77 2.23
CA ASP A 184 -13.31 -6.37 1.45
C ASP A 184 -13.34 -5.89 0.00
N ASN A 185 -12.30 -5.15 -0.44
CA ASN A 185 -12.26 -4.50 -1.74
C ASN A 185 -10.88 -4.54 -2.42
N ASP A 186 -10.18 -5.66 -2.29
CA ASP A 186 -8.82 -5.85 -2.76
C ASP A 186 -8.74 -6.21 -4.24
N LEU A 187 -7.81 -5.56 -4.97
CA LEU A 187 -7.41 -5.89 -6.34
C LEU A 187 -5.96 -6.35 -6.38
N SER A 188 -5.64 -7.17 -7.38
CA SER A 188 -4.27 -7.44 -7.81
C SER A 188 -4.12 -7.25 -9.31
N ILE A 189 -2.88 -7.00 -9.73
CA ILE A 189 -2.52 -6.71 -11.12
C ILE A 189 -1.49 -7.75 -11.56
N TYR A 190 -1.74 -8.40 -12.69
CA TYR A 190 -0.84 -9.38 -13.27
C TYR A 190 -0.46 -9.00 -14.70
N ASP A 191 0.83 -8.90 -14.94
CA ASP A 191 1.41 -8.72 -16.26
C ASP A 191 1.99 -10.04 -16.77
N LYS A 192 1.33 -10.64 -17.73
CA LYS A 192 1.77 -11.92 -18.33
C LYS A 192 3.11 -11.83 -19.04
N LYS A 193 3.46 -10.65 -19.59
CA LYS A 193 4.71 -10.45 -20.32
C LYS A 193 5.91 -10.63 -19.43
N THR A 194 5.88 -10.06 -18.24
CA THR A 194 6.99 -10.12 -17.27
C THR A 194 6.78 -11.17 -16.20
N ARG A 195 5.56 -11.72 -16.07
CA ARG A 195 5.12 -12.61 -14.96
C ARG A 195 5.23 -11.94 -13.60
N PHE A 196 5.17 -10.61 -13.57
CA PHE A 196 5.10 -9.82 -12.35
C PHE A 196 3.66 -9.73 -11.85
N PHE A 197 3.51 -9.86 -10.55
CA PHE A 197 2.23 -9.77 -9.86
C PHE A 197 2.29 -8.71 -8.79
N TRP A 198 1.52 -7.65 -8.96
CA TRP A 198 1.37 -6.62 -7.95
C TRP A 198 0.15 -6.91 -7.09
N SER A 199 0.36 -7.04 -5.80
CA SER A 199 -0.72 -7.35 -4.87
C SER A 199 -0.56 -6.67 -3.53
N GLU A 200 -1.49 -5.78 -3.22
CA GLU A 200 -1.59 -5.13 -1.92
C GLU A 200 -1.95 -6.09 -0.78
N ASN A 201 -2.38 -7.30 -1.13
CA ASN A 201 -2.62 -8.40 -0.20
C ASN A 201 -1.34 -9.11 0.24
N ILE A 202 -0.16 -8.64 -0.17
CA ILE A 202 1.12 -9.25 0.22
C ILE A 202 1.98 -8.21 0.89
N PHE A 203 2.40 -8.54 2.11
CA PHE A 203 3.25 -7.73 2.96
C PHE A 203 4.58 -8.46 3.15
N ILE A 204 5.67 -7.78 2.90
CA ILE A 204 7.01 -8.37 3.01
C ILE A 204 7.80 -7.60 4.06
N GLU A 205 8.37 -8.33 5.02
CA GLU A 205 9.09 -7.79 6.18
C GLU A 205 8.21 -7.04 7.18
N ARG A 206 7.13 -6.40 6.75
CA ARG A 206 6.12 -5.76 7.58
C ARG A 206 5.01 -6.76 7.92
N ILE A 207 4.53 -6.74 9.17
CA ILE A 207 3.41 -7.60 9.59
C ILE A 207 2.14 -7.24 8.81
N PRO A 208 1.40 -8.25 8.30
CA PRO A 208 0.11 -7.97 7.66
C PRO A 208 -0.90 -7.40 8.67
N SER A 209 -1.75 -6.47 8.22
CA SER A 209 -2.84 -5.92 9.03
C SER A 209 -4.17 -6.48 8.58
N ILE A 210 -4.80 -7.35 9.40
CA ILE A 210 -6.06 -8.01 9.08
C ILE A 210 -7.22 -7.05 9.34
N ARG A 211 -7.92 -6.62 8.28
CA ARG A 211 -9.06 -5.70 8.38
C ARG A 211 -10.40 -6.37 8.08
N ALA A 212 -10.39 -7.39 7.22
CA ALA A 212 -11.62 -8.08 6.82
C ALA A 212 -11.65 -9.55 7.28
N SER A 213 -10.98 -10.47 6.60
CA SER A 213 -11.06 -11.90 6.88
C SER A 213 -9.70 -12.60 6.77
N ILE A 214 -9.25 -13.21 7.87
CA ILE A 214 -8.02 -14.01 7.85
C ILE A 214 -8.20 -15.30 7.04
N LYS A 215 -9.36 -15.96 7.11
CA LYS A 215 -9.65 -17.17 6.32
C LYS A 215 -9.74 -16.86 4.85
N GLY A 216 -10.43 -15.78 4.51
CA GLY A 216 -10.51 -15.31 3.13
C GLY A 216 -9.15 -14.89 2.58
N TRP A 217 -8.35 -14.19 3.37
CA TRP A 217 -7.01 -13.80 2.96
C TRP A 217 -6.10 -15.00 2.70
N LYS A 218 -6.12 -15.98 3.63
CA LYS A 218 -5.39 -17.23 3.42
C LYS A 218 -5.82 -17.95 2.14
N SER A 219 -7.12 -18.03 1.87
CA SER A 219 -7.64 -18.62 0.63
C SER A 219 -7.16 -17.88 -0.62
N ASN A 220 -7.09 -16.54 -0.59
CA ASN A 220 -6.58 -15.73 -1.69
C ASN A 220 -5.07 -16.00 -1.91
N LEU A 221 -4.28 -16.17 -0.84
CA LEU A 221 -2.86 -16.53 -0.95
C LEU A 221 -2.66 -17.93 -1.50
N ASP A 222 -3.47 -18.92 -1.07
CA ASP A 222 -3.46 -20.29 -1.60
C ASP A 222 -3.76 -20.30 -3.11
N GLU A 223 -4.68 -19.46 -3.58
CA GLU A 223 -4.97 -19.29 -5.00
C GLU A 223 -3.79 -18.64 -5.74
N THR A 224 -3.19 -17.60 -5.16
CA THR A 224 -2.04 -16.89 -5.73
C THR A 224 -0.83 -17.82 -5.88
N LEU A 225 -0.61 -18.75 -4.96
CA LEU A 225 0.47 -19.75 -5.05
C LEU A 225 0.35 -20.64 -6.28
N LYS A 226 -0.88 -20.89 -6.79
CA LYS A 226 -1.15 -21.72 -7.97
C LYS A 226 -0.98 -20.97 -9.29
N MET A 227 -0.91 -19.63 -9.26
CA MET A 227 -0.74 -18.81 -10.47
C MET A 227 0.70 -18.90 -11.00
N ASP A 228 0.85 -18.73 -12.31
CA ASP A 228 2.16 -18.67 -12.98
C ASP A 228 2.82 -17.29 -12.77
N ILE A 229 3.26 -17.03 -11.55
CA ILE A 229 3.90 -15.80 -11.13
C ILE A 229 5.38 -16.06 -10.86
N ASP A 230 6.25 -15.18 -11.34
CA ASP A 230 7.68 -15.21 -11.04
C ASP A 230 8.02 -14.32 -9.84
N THR A 231 7.66 -13.05 -9.92
CA THR A 231 8.03 -12.03 -8.95
C THR A 231 6.79 -11.28 -8.44
N ILE A 232 6.77 -11.01 -7.16
CA ILE A 232 5.71 -10.24 -6.49
C ILE A 232 6.23 -8.86 -6.14
N ILE A 233 5.41 -7.85 -6.50
CA ILE A 233 5.47 -6.50 -5.98
C ILE A 233 4.43 -6.42 -4.87
N PRO A 234 4.84 -6.35 -3.60
CA PRO A 234 3.90 -6.27 -2.47
C PRO A 234 3.32 -4.85 -2.34
N GLY A 235 2.27 -4.71 -1.54
CA GLY A 235 1.79 -3.39 -1.11
C GLY A 235 2.80 -2.64 -0.27
N HIS A 236 3.53 -3.39 0.55
CA HIS A 236 4.59 -2.86 1.41
C HIS A 236 5.77 -3.82 1.43
N GLY A 237 6.97 -3.26 1.26
CA GLY A 237 8.22 -4.01 1.33
C GLY A 237 8.89 -4.26 -0.03
N PRO A 238 9.99 -5.00 -0.04
CA PRO A 238 10.78 -5.22 -1.24
C PRO A 238 10.17 -6.27 -2.18
N LEU A 239 10.63 -6.30 -3.42
CA LEU A 239 10.34 -7.37 -4.36
C LEU A 239 10.83 -8.72 -3.84
N LYS A 240 10.04 -9.76 -4.05
CA LYS A 240 10.45 -11.15 -3.76
C LYS A 240 9.89 -12.13 -4.81
N LYS A 241 10.54 -13.28 -4.95
CA LYS A 241 9.96 -14.41 -5.69
C LYS A 241 8.71 -14.92 -4.97
N LYS A 242 7.74 -15.44 -5.74
CA LYS A 242 6.41 -15.82 -5.26
C LYS A 242 6.41 -16.53 -3.89
N ASN A 243 7.15 -17.63 -3.76
CA ASN A 243 7.13 -18.40 -2.52
C ASN A 243 7.78 -17.66 -1.34
N GLN A 244 8.84 -16.88 -1.60
CA GLN A 244 9.51 -16.08 -0.59
C GLN A 244 8.62 -14.95 -0.05
N ALA A 245 7.74 -14.42 -0.91
CA ALA A 245 6.79 -13.37 -0.55
C ALA A 245 5.62 -13.92 0.27
N ILE A 246 5.04 -15.06 -0.14
CA ILE A 246 3.77 -15.55 0.39
C ILE A 246 3.95 -16.43 1.63
N GLN A 247 4.96 -17.31 1.65
CA GLN A 247 5.11 -18.30 2.72
C GLN A 247 5.23 -17.72 4.13
N PRO A 248 5.94 -16.61 4.38
CA PRO A 248 5.98 -16.00 5.72
C PRO A 248 4.61 -15.59 6.23
N MET A 249 3.78 -14.98 5.38
CA MET A 249 2.40 -14.59 5.73
C MET A 249 1.52 -15.81 6.01
N MET A 250 1.60 -16.84 5.16
CA MET A 250 0.87 -18.11 5.35
C MET A 250 1.20 -18.72 6.71
N ASN A 251 2.48 -18.81 7.06
CA ASN A 251 2.94 -19.34 8.34
C ASN A 251 2.42 -18.51 9.53
N TYR A 252 2.37 -17.19 9.39
CA TYR A 252 1.81 -16.29 10.41
C TYR A 252 0.30 -16.53 10.58
N PHE A 253 -0.45 -16.62 9.49
CA PHE A 253 -1.90 -16.85 9.54
C PHE A 253 -2.25 -18.24 10.08
N ASP A 254 -1.56 -19.29 9.63
CA ASP A 254 -1.78 -20.66 10.13
C ASP A 254 -1.55 -20.75 11.63
N ARG A 255 -0.49 -20.11 12.10
CA ARG A 255 -0.21 -20.07 13.54
C ARG A 255 -1.28 -19.28 14.29
N LEU A 256 -1.66 -18.10 13.82
CA LEU A 256 -2.65 -17.26 14.47
C LEU A 256 -4.00 -17.98 14.57
N ILE A 257 -4.46 -18.58 13.48
CA ILE A 257 -5.69 -19.38 13.44
C ILE A 257 -5.61 -20.55 14.43
N LYS A 258 -4.49 -21.29 14.42
CA LYS A 258 -4.28 -22.44 15.32
C LYS A 258 -4.33 -22.03 16.79
N GLU A 259 -3.65 -20.96 17.17
CA GLU A 259 -3.61 -20.50 18.57
C GLU A 259 -4.97 -19.96 19.01
N VAL A 260 -5.65 -19.16 18.19
CA VAL A 260 -6.99 -18.64 18.50
C VAL A 260 -8.00 -19.78 18.67
N ARG A 261 -7.99 -20.81 17.82
CA ARG A 261 -8.86 -21.99 17.98
C ARG A 261 -8.61 -22.73 19.29
N LYS A 262 -7.36 -22.81 19.78
CA LYS A 262 -7.07 -23.38 21.11
C LYS A 262 -7.69 -22.55 22.22
N PHE A 263 -7.65 -21.21 22.11
CA PHE A 263 -8.27 -20.31 23.10
C PHE A 263 -9.79 -20.53 23.15
N HIS A 264 -10.47 -20.58 22.01
CA HIS A 264 -11.91 -20.87 21.95
C HIS A 264 -12.25 -22.24 22.61
N LYS A 265 -11.51 -23.30 22.23
CA LYS A 265 -11.71 -24.64 22.82
C LYS A 265 -11.47 -24.69 24.33
N SER A 266 -10.67 -23.80 24.88
CA SER A 266 -10.33 -23.72 26.30
C SER A 266 -11.22 -22.74 27.06
N GLY A 267 -12.28 -22.19 26.45
CA GLY A 267 -13.15 -21.17 27.05
C GLY A 267 -12.44 -19.86 27.44
N LYS A 268 -11.33 -19.57 26.81
CA LYS A 268 -10.54 -18.33 27.03
C LYS A 268 -11.24 -17.13 26.41
N THR A 269 -11.08 -15.98 27.06
CA THR A 269 -11.66 -14.71 26.60
C THR A 269 -10.79 -14.05 25.53
N LEU A 270 -11.37 -13.06 24.83
CA LEU A 270 -10.61 -12.20 23.91
C LEU A 270 -9.42 -11.54 24.63
N LYS A 271 -9.59 -11.10 25.88
CA LYS A 271 -8.50 -10.49 26.66
C LYS A 271 -7.35 -11.46 26.90
N ASP A 272 -7.64 -12.73 27.15
CA ASP A 272 -6.62 -13.78 27.24
C ASP A 272 -5.89 -13.97 25.91
N ALA A 273 -6.64 -13.95 24.81
CA ALA A 273 -6.07 -14.09 23.47
C ALA A 273 -5.16 -12.91 23.07
N GLN A 274 -5.52 -11.67 23.43
CA GLN A 274 -4.70 -10.48 23.17
C GLN A 274 -3.31 -10.55 23.83
N ASN A 275 -3.20 -11.31 24.93
CA ASN A 275 -1.92 -11.60 25.58
C ASN A 275 -1.19 -12.80 24.94
N LEU A 276 -1.67 -13.29 23.81
CA LEU A 276 -1.02 -14.36 23.05
C LEU A 276 0.44 -14.01 22.83
N ALA A 277 1.32 -14.91 23.28
CA ALA A 277 2.75 -14.73 23.14
C ALA A 277 3.09 -14.41 21.69
N ALA A 278 3.84 -13.35 21.52
CA ALA A 278 4.44 -13.02 20.23
C ALA A 278 5.09 -14.27 19.64
N PRO A 279 5.01 -14.49 18.33
CA PRO A 279 5.73 -15.59 17.70
C PRO A 279 7.21 -15.52 18.06
N LYS A 280 7.87 -16.69 18.16
CA LYS A 280 9.30 -16.76 18.43
C LYS A 280 10.17 -15.93 17.46
N ASN A 281 9.59 -15.54 16.33
CA ASN A 281 10.22 -14.75 15.26
C ASN A 281 9.55 -13.37 15.12
N LYS A 282 9.06 -12.76 16.19
CA LYS A 282 8.42 -11.42 16.14
C LYS A 282 9.37 -10.36 15.54
N GLU A 283 10.64 -10.49 15.80
CA GLU A 283 11.71 -9.64 15.31
C GLU A 283 11.86 -9.66 13.77
N ARG A 284 11.26 -10.64 13.10
CA ARG A 284 11.22 -10.70 11.63
C ARG A 284 10.14 -9.79 11.01
N TRP A 285 9.25 -9.26 11.85
CA TRP A 285 8.15 -8.46 11.38
C TRP A 285 8.31 -7.01 11.86
N LEU A 286 8.52 -6.09 10.93
CA LEU A 286 8.39 -4.67 11.21
C LEU A 286 6.96 -4.35 11.65
N LEU A 287 6.78 -3.39 12.53
CA LEU A 287 5.50 -2.94 13.07
C LEU A 287 4.69 -4.05 13.79
N PHE A 288 5.38 -5.09 14.29
CA PHE A 288 4.72 -6.21 14.96
C PHE A 288 3.83 -5.74 16.13
N ASP A 289 4.38 -4.93 17.01
CA ASP A 289 3.67 -4.47 18.22
C ASP A 289 2.50 -3.52 17.88
N SER A 290 2.54 -2.84 16.73
CA SER A 290 1.45 -1.97 16.25
C SER A 290 0.22 -2.75 15.78
N TYR A 291 0.40 -3.95 15.20
CA TYR A 291 -0.71 -4.63 14.51
C TYR A 291 -1.07 -6.00 15.07
N HIS A 292 -0.16 -6.70 15.77
CA HIS A 292 -0.41 -8.09 16.19
C HIS A 292 -1.65 -8.25 17.08
N SER A 293 -1.81 -7.40 18.09
CA SER A 293 -2.98 -7.45 18.99
C SER A 293 -4.31 -7.24 18.25
N SER A 294 -4.33 -6.33 17.28
CA SER A 294 -5.50 -6.12 16.40
C SER A 294 -5.78 -7.33 15.53
N ASN A 295 -4.74 -7.96 14.98
CA ASN A 295 -4.87 -9.19 14.19
C ASN A 295 -5.43 -10.35 15.03
N VAL A 296 -4.97 -10.50 16.29
CA VAL A 296 -5.52 -11.47 17.23
C VAL A 296 -7.01 -11.21 17.45
N THR A 297 -7.38 -9.96 17.73
CA THR A 297 -8.78 -9.56 17.95
C THR A 297 -9.66 -9.92 16.75
N LYS A 298 -9.22 -9.55 15.55
CA LYS A 298 -9.95 -9.85 14.30
C LYS A 298 -10.11 -11.35 14.08
N THR A 299 -9.02 -12.10 14.26
CA THR A 299 -9.04 -13.55 14.11
C THR A 299 -9.93 -14.21 15.16
N PHE A 300 -9.88 -13.77 16.42
CA PHE A 300 -10.71 -14.28 17.51
C PHE A 300 -12.19 -14.12 17.18
N THR A 301 -12.60 -12.91 16.80
CA THR A 301 -14.00 -12.62 16.45
C THR A 301 -14.47 -13.42 15.21
N GLU A 302 -13.60 -13.56 14.19
CA GLU A 302 -13.96 -14.31 12.98
C GLU A 302 -14.15 -15.81 13.24
N LEU A 303 -13.35 -16.39 14.15
CA LEU A 303 -13.38 -17.83 14.44
C LEU A 303 -14.35 -18.21 15.56
N GLU A 304 -15.02 -17.24 16.20
CA GLU A 304 -15.95 -17.47 17.31
C GLU A 304 -17.16 -18.34 16.90
N TRP A 305 -17.52 -18.31 15.61
CA TRP A 305 -18.69 -18.99 15.06
C TRP A 305 -18.34 -20.22 14.20
N GLU A 306 -17.18 -20.83 14.40
CA GLU A 306 -16.78 -22.08 13.73
C GLU A 306 -17.40 -23.33 14.37
#